data_453af6576f90dbc5078bb0478f01d865
#
_entry.id   453af6576f90dbc5078bb0478f01d865
#
_cell.length_a   1.000
_cell.length_b   1.000
_cell.length_c   1.000
_cell.angle_alpha   90.00
_cell.angle_beta   90.00
_cell.angle_gamma   90.00
#
_symmetry.space_group_name_H-M   'P 1'
#
loop_
_entity.id
_entity.type
_entity.pdbx_description
1 polymer ?
#
loop_
_entity_poly.entity_id
_entity_poly.type
_entity_poly.pdbx_seq_one_letter_code
_entity_poly.pdbx_strand_id
1 'polypeptide(L)'
;MNRNSVMLPLLSMVLLASCHSPKEKMVSMAKQNLEASLDYPKQLKITANTKPDSAYGVNYFTRKEITGMLKVMDVVTKQLMTKTNGVNDISKADPYTVNLMRRQMSAATDVQTMIFKNVPKGEWSGWKVKIDYECADKDGLKYRAERWVFFDREGKNVVKTFEIPLP
;
A
#
# COMPACT_ATOMS: atom_id res chain seq x y z
N MET A 1 -33.39 13.73 -64.45
CA MET A 1 -32.49 14.46 -63.55
C MET A 1 -32.83 14.08 -62.10
N ASN A 2 -32.18 13.05 -61.56
CA ASN A 2 -32.39 12.57 -60.21
C ASN A 2 -31.23 12.99 -59.34
N ARG A 3 -31.47 13.88 -58.41
CA ARG A 3 -30.48 14.29 -57.38
C ARG A 3 -30.70 13.41 -56.15
N ASN A 4 -29.87 12.35 -55.98
CA ASN A 4 -29.81 11.58 -54.77
C ASN A 4 -29.00 12.35 -53.73
N SER A 5 -29.69 12.89 -52.72
CA SER A 5 -29.07 13.41 -51.51
C SER A 5 -28.69 12.23 -50.62
N VAL A 6 -27.40 11.95 -50.52
CA VAL A 6 -26.82 11.04 -49.53
C VAL A 6 -26.72 11.77 -48.19
N MET A 7 -27.64 11.46 -47.30
CA MET A 7 -27.60 11.91 -45.90
C MET A 7 -26.54 11.07 -45.17
N LEU A 8 -25.40 11.69 -44.81
CA LEU A 8 -24.36 11.09 -44.01
C LEU A 8 -24.77 11.20 -42.51
N PRO A 9 -24.93 10.07 -41.80
CA PRO A 9 -25.17 10.16 -40.35
C PRO A 9 -23.89 10.60 -39.64
N LEU A 10 -23.96 11.76 -39.00
CA LEU A 10 -22.94 12.25 -38.10
C LEU A 10 -22.89 11.35 -36.86
N LEU A 11 -21.96 10.42 -36.84
CA LEU A 11 -21.72 9.53 -35.73
C LEU A 11 -21.03 10.37 -34.62
N SER A 12 -21.81 10.96 -33.73
CA SER A 12 -21.33 11.69 -32.55
C SER A 12 -20.71 10.68 -31.60
N MET A 13 -19.38 10.52 -31.67
CA MET A 13 -18.57 9.82 -30.68
C MET A 13 -18.64 10.58 -29.36
N VAL A 14 -19.58 10.19 -28.48
CA VAL A 14 -19.62 10.64 -27.08
C VAL A 14 -18.40 10.04 -26.39
N LEU A 15 -17.31 10.79 -26.31
CA LEU A 15 -16.19 10.50 -25.45
C LEU A 15 -16.71 10.59 -24.01
N LEU A 16 -17.07 9.45 -23.41
CA LEU A 16 -17.28 9.29 -21.99
C LEU A 16 -15.91 9.49 -21.31
N ALA A 17 -15.54 10.73 -21.10
CA ALA A 17 -14.44 11.08 -20.20
C ALA A 17 -14.85 10.58 -18.82
N SER A 18 -14.29 9.44 -18.42
CA SER A 18 -14.44 8.87 -17.08
C SER A 18 -13.85 9.87 -16.09
N CYS A 19 -14.70 10.77 -15.57
CA CYS A 19 -14.34 11.73 -14.54
C CYS A 19 -14.14 10.99 -13.21
N HIS A 20 -13.00 10.36 -13.04
CA HIS A 20 -12.57 9.87 -11.73
C HIS A 20 -12.35 11.05 -10.80
N SER A 21 -12.93 10.98 -9.61
CA SER A 21 -12.68 11.99 -8.59
C SER A 21 -11.18 12.06 -8.24
N PRO A 22 -10.65 13.20 -7.78
CA PRO A 22 -9.26 13.30 -7.35
C PRO A 22 -8.86 12.22 -6.34
N LYS A 23 -9.78 11.81 -5.46
CA LYS A 23 -9.57 10.73 -4.48
C LYS A 23 -9.45 9.36 -5.13
N GLU A 24 -10.26 9.06 -6.14
CA GLU A 24 -10.15 7.80 -6.90
C GLU A 24 -8.85 7.73 -7.70
N LYS A 25 -8.39 8.85 -8.26
CA LYS A 25 -7.07 8.94 -8.92
C LYS A 25 -5.94 8.61 -7.95
N MET A 26 -5.95 9.15 -6.72
CA MET A 26 -4.95 8.81 -5.70
C MET A 26 -4.95 7.33 -5.35
N VAL A 27 -6.12 6.70 -5.19
CA VAL A 27 -6.21 5.25 -4.94
C VAL A 27 -5.65 4.45 -6.13
N SER A 28 -5.95 4.86 -7.35
CA SER A 28 -5.39 4.24 -8.56
C SER A 28 -3.86 4.38 -8.61
N MET A 29 -3.33 5.57 -8.33
CA MET A 29 -1.88 5.83 -8.28
C MET A 29 -1.20 5.02 -7.16
N ALA A 30 -1.84 4.88 -5.99
CA ALA A 30 -1.32 4.05 -4.91
C ALA A 30 -1.21 2.58 -5.33
N LYS A 31 -2.21 2.06 -6.03
CA LYS A 31 -2.21 0.68 -6.58
C LYS A 31 -1.11 0.51 -7.63
N GLN A 32 -0.97 1.45 -8.56
CA GLN A 32 0.09 1.41 -9.58
C GLN A 32 1.49 1.49 -8.95
N ASN A 33 1.67 2.33 -7.93
CA ASN A 33 2.94 2.42 -7.20
C ASN A 33 3.27 1.10 -6.48
N LEU A 34 2.27 0.48 -5.83
CA LEU A 34 2.43 -0.84 -5.23
C LEU A 34 2.83 -1.86 -6.30
N GLU A 35 2.07 -1.97 -7.38
CA GLU A 35 2.27 -2.92 -8.47
C GLU A 35 3.68 -2.81 -9.08
N ALA A 36 4.16 -1.57 -9.32
CA ALA A 36 5.50 -1.29 -9.84
C ALA A 36 6.64 -1.67 -8.87
N SER A 37 6.35 -1.85 -7.58
CA SER A 37 7.33 -2.20 -6.54
C SER A 37 7.44 -3.71 -6.26
N LEU A 38 6.60 -4.53 -6.88
CA LEU A 38 6.53 -5.97 -6.61
C LEU A 38 7.35 -6.79 -7.60
N ASP A 39 7.94 -7.88 -7.11
CA ASP A 39 8.67 -8.84 -7.96
C ASP A 39 7.72 -9.56 -8.94
N TYR A 40 6.52 -9.91 -8.48
CA TYR A 40 5.49 -10.60 -9.28
C TYR A 40 4.15 -9.86 -9.28
N PRO A 41 4.05 -8.71 -9.97
CA PRO A 41 2.83 -7.90 -9.98
C PRO A 41 1.59 -8.65 -10.51
N LYS A 42 1.77 -9.64 -11.37
CA LYS A 42 0.67 -10.50 -11.87
C LYS A 42 0.01 -11.37 -10.79
N GLN A 43 0.68 -11.56 -9.64
CA GLN A 43 0.16 -12.30 -8.50
C GLN A 43 -0.41 -11.39 -7.41
N LEU A 44 -0.42 -10.07 -7.64
CA LEU A 44 -0.98 -9.11 -6.71
C LEU A 44 -2.49 -9.31 -6.57
N LYS A 45 -2.94 -9.48 -5.34
CA LYS A 45 -4.34 -9.49 -4.96
C LYS A 45 -4.57 -8.44 -3.87
N ILE A 46 -5.23 -7.34 -4.23
CA ILE A 46 -5.63 -6.32 -3.25
C ILE A 46 -6.83 -6.84 -2.48
N THR A 47 -6.72 -6.92 -1.16
CA THR A 47 -7.75 -7.43 -0.26
C THR A 47 -8.57 -6.32 0.36
N ALA A 48 -7.96 -5.15 0.61
CA ALA A 48 -8.66 -3.94 1.07
C ALA A 48 -7.87 -2.68 0.70
N ASN A 49 -8.55 -1.54 0.67
CA ASN A 49 -7.89 -0.24 0.63
C ASN A 49 -8.73 0.83 1.33
N THR A 50 -8.08 1.82 1.93
CA THR A 50 -8.75 2.99 2.48
C THR A 50 -9.08 4.02 1.40
N LYS A 51 -10.05 4.90 1.70
CA LYS A 51 -10.15 6.18 0.98
C LYS A 51 -8.96 7.06 1.37
N PRO A 52 -8.52 8.00 0.49
CA PRO A 52 -7.50 8.96 0.86
C PRO A 52 -7.90 9.76 2.09
N ASP A 53 -7.02 9.78 3.08
CA ASP A 53 -7.16 10.54 4.32
C ASP A 53 -6.07 11.62 4.41
N SER A 54 -6.31 12.66 5.21
CA SER A 54 -5.38 13.77 5.37
C SER A 54 -4.08 13.33 6.04
N ALA A 55 -2.94 13.73 5.48
CA ALA A 55 -1.62 13.57 6.07
C ALA A 55 -1.11 14.90 6.65
N TYR A 56 -0.40 14.82 7.79
CA TYR A 56 0.18 15.96 8.52
C TYR A 56 1.69 15.72 8.71
N GLY A 57 2.40 15.55 7.62
CA GLY A 57 3.75 15.05 7.58
C GLY A 57 3.81 13.53 7.38
N VAL A 58 4.94 13.08 6.84
CA VAL A 58 5.17 11.65 6.53
C VAL A 58 5.48 10.79 7.76
N ASN A 59 5.66 11.42 8.92
CA ASN A 59 5.95 10.74 10.19
C ASN A 59 4.83 10.94 11.23
N TYR A 60 3.75 11.66 10.87
CA TYR A 60 2.62 11.83 11.78
C TYR A 60 1.57 10.74 11.54
N PHE A 61 1.22 10.04 12.62
CA PHE A 61 0.13 9.08 12.69
C PHE A 61 -0.75 9.37 13.89
N THR A 62 -2.02 9.12 13.74
CA THR A 62 -2.95 9.19 14.87
C THR A 62 -2.64 8.05 15.86
N ARG A 63 -3.02 8.23 17.14
CA ARG A 63 -2.88 7.17 18.15
C ARG A 63 -3.53 5.85 17.69
N LYS A 64 -4.69 5.93 17.01
CA LYS A 64 -5.39 4.74 16.49
C LYS A 64 -4.57 4.01 15.44
N GLU A 65 -3.92 4.72 14.53
CA GLU A 65 -3.06 4.14 13.50
C GLU A 65 -1.82 3.49 14.11
N ILE A 66 -1.14 4.19 15.03
CA ILE A 66 0.03 3.63 15.74
C ILE A 66 -0.38 2.36 16.49
N THR A 67 -1.46 2.39 17.26
CA THR A 67 -1.93 1.21 17.98
C THR A 67 -2.28 0.06 17.04
N GLY A 68 -2.88 0.36 15.88
CA GLY A 68 -3.17 -0.64 14.85
C GLY A 68 -1.91 -1.29 14.29
N MET A 69 -0.92 -0.49 13.89
CA MET A 69 0.37 -0.96 13.38
C MET A 69 1.09 -1.83 14.42
N LEU A 70 1.22 -1.35 15.67
CA LEU A 70 1.88 -2.10 16.75
C LEU A 70 1.17 -3.43 17.06
N LYS A 71 -0.16 -3.45 17.02
CA LYS A 71 -0.94 -4.68 17.23
C LYS A 71 -0.67 -5.73 16.15
N VAL A 72 -0.64 -5.31 14.89
CA VAL A 72 -0.32 -6.21 13.76
C VAL A 72 1.10 -6.75 13.91
N MET A 73 2.07 -5.87 14.17
CA MET A 73 3.47 -6.26 14.36
C MET A 73 3.67 -7.21 15.54
N ASP A 74 2.94 -7.02 16.65
CA ASP A 74 2.96 -7.93 17.80
C ASP A 74 2.47 -9.34 17.42
N VAL A 75 1.39 -9.43 16.65
CA VAL A 75 0.88 -10.73 16.16
C VAL A 75 1.91 -11.44 15.30
N VAL A 76 2.51 -10.73 14.34
CA VAL A 76 3.57 -11.31 13.48
C VAL A 76 4.80 -11.72 14.32
N THR A 77 5.20 -10.88 15.27
CA THR A 77 6.34 -11.21 16.17
C THR A 77 6.06 -12.48 16.98
N LYS A 78 4.85 -12.61 17.56
CA LYS A 78 4.45 -13.81 18.30
C LYS A 78 4.46 -15.05 17.40
N GLN A 79 3.97 -14.95 16.17
CA GLN A 79 4.02 -16.04 15.19
C GLN A 79 5.46 -16.45 14.89
N LEU A 80 6.36 -15.50 14.69
CA LEU A 80 7.79 -15.76 14.46
C LEU A 80 8.44 -16.43 15.67
N MET A 81 8.22 -15.92 16.88
CA MET A 81 8.76 -16.50 18.13
C MET A 81 8.29 -17.94 18.33
N THR A 82 7.03 -18.23 18.02
CA THR A 82 6.51 -19.61 18.09
C THR A 82 7.20 -20.52 17.09
N LYS A 83 7.36 -20.06 15.83
CA LYS A 83 7.99 -20.86 14.76
C LYS A 83 9.49 -21.07 14.92
N THR A 84 10.18 -20.20 15.64
CA THR A 84 11.62 -20.23 15.84
C THR A 84 12.02 -20.58 17.27
N ASN A 85 11.10 -21.08 18.09
CA ASN A 85 11.35 -21.43 19.49
C ASN A 85 12.08 -20.28 20.26
N GLY A 86 11.50 -19.07 20.22
CA GLY A 86 12.09 -17.90 20.84
C GLY A 86 13.43 -17.48 20.23
N VAL A 87 13.58 -17.60 18.91
CA VAL A 87 14.79 -17.36 18.09
C VAL A 87 15.94 -18.37 18.24
N ASN A 88 15.77 -19.41 19.03
CA ASN A 88 16.83 -20.45 19.21
C ASN A 88 17.02 -21.32 17.96
N ASP A 89 15.96 -21.51 17.16
CA ASP A 89 15.95 -22.39 15.99
C ASP A 89 15.89 -21.63 14.65
N ILE A 90 16.43 -20.40 14.58
CA ILE A 90 16.44 -19.60 13.34
C ILE A 90 17.11 -20.35 12.18
N SER A 91 18.19 -21.06 12.45
CA SER A 91 18.91 -21.82 11.41
C SER A 91 18.11 -22.97 10.81
N LYS A 92 17.02 -23.38 11.48
CA LYS A 92 16.10 -24.43 11.02
C LYS A 92 14.79 -23.87 10.46
N ALA A 93 14.63 -22.53 10.46
CA ALA A 93 13.42 -21.89 10.01
C ALA A 93 13.18 -22.14 8.51
N ASP A 94 11.93 -22.42 8.15
CA ASP A 94 11.53 -22.57 6.75
C ASP A 94 11.67 -21.23 5.98
N PRO A 95 11.77 -21.27 4.64
CA PRO A 95 11.97 -20.07 3.83
C PRO A 95 10.89 -19.00 4.02
N TYR A 96 9.63 -19.41 4.26
CA TYR A 96 8.54 -18.47 4.54
C TYR A 96 8.78 -17.71 5.86
N THR A 97 9.17 -18.42 6.92
CA THR A 97 9.48 -17.84 8.23
C THR A 97 10.64 -16.85 8.14
N VAL A 98 11.72 -17.20 7.40
CA VAL A 98 12.86 -16.30 7.16
C VAL A 98 12.44 -15.04 6.39
N ASN A 99 11.60 -15.19 5.37
CA ASN A 99 11.08 -14.06 4.61
C ASN A 99 10.22 -13.13 5.49
N LEU A 100 9.29 -13.72 6.25
CA LEU A 100 8.44 -12.96 7.17
C LEU A 100 9.26 -12.21 8.22
N MET A 101 10.32 -12.84 8.76
CA MET A 101 11.24 -12.21 9.72
C MET A 101 11.94 -11.00 9.11
N ARG A 102 12.46 -11.11 7.89
CA ARG A 102 13.10 -9.99 7.18
C ARG A 102 12.15 -8.82 6.98
N ARG A 103 10.90 -9.09 6.55
CA ARG A 103 9.86 -8.07 6.38
C ARG A 103 9.48 -7.42 7.71
N GLN A 104 9.36 -8.21 8.77
CA GLN A 104 9.07 -7.71 10.12
C GLN A 104 10.16 -6.80 10.65
N MET A 105 11.44 -7.15 10.43
CA MET A 105 12.57 -6.30 10.84
C MET A 105 12.59 -4.96 10.08
N SER A 106 12.33 -4.99 8.77
CA SER A 106 12.21 -3.76 7.98
C SER A 106 11.07 -2.87 8.49
N ALA A 107 9.88 -3.46 8.68
CA ALA A 107 8.73 -2.76 9.22
C ALA A 107 9.00 -2.18 10.63
N ALA A 108 9.68 -2.94 11.50
CA ALA A 108 10.05 -2.47 12.84
C ALA A 108 10.93 -1.23 12.77
N THR A 109 11.92 -1.18 11.89
CA THR A 109 12.78 -0.02 11.68
C THR A 109 11.98 1.19 11.22
N ASP A 110 11.09 1.04 10.24
CA ASP A 110 10.25 2.12 9.74
C ASP A 110 9.30 2.66 10.82
N VAL A 111 8.57 1.76 11.49
CA VAL A 111 7.58 2.12 12.52
C VAL A 111 8.27 2.73 13.76
N GLN A 112 9.38 2.16 14.23
CA GLN A 112 10.15 2.76 15.33
C GLN A 112 10.63 4.16 14.98
N THR A 113 11.19 4.35 13.79
CA THR A 113 11.63 5.67 13.33
C THR A 113 10.49 6.69 13.33
N MET A 114 9.29 6.27 12.91
CA MET A 114 8.10 7.13 12.92
C MET A 114 7.60 7.44 14.34
N ILE A 115 7.62 6.46 15.24
CA ILE A 115 7.16 6.63 16.63
C ILE A 115 8.16 7.47 17.44
N PHE A 116 9.47 7.23 17.33
CA PHE A 116 10.49 7.97 18.05
C PHE A 116 10.66 9.41 17.54
N LYS A 117 10.45 9.65 16.27
CA LYS A 117 10.41 11.00 15.71
C LYS A 117 9.13 11.74 16.02
N ASN A 118 8.24 11.15 16.85
CA ASN A 118 6.91 11.62 17.23
C ASN A 118 6.75 13.14 17.03
N VAL A 119 6.46 13.52 15.79
CA VAL A 119 6.26 14.92 15.42
C VAL A 119 4.88 15.29 15.92
N PRO A 120 4.70 16.41 16.62
CA PRO A 120 3.38 16.96 16.87
C PRO A 120 2.61 17.06 15.54
N LYS A 121 1.30 16.96 15.59
CA LYS A 121 0.48 17.18 14.40
C LYS A 121 0.83 18.53 13.77
N GLY A 122 1.56 18.49 12.68
CA GLY A 122 1.94 19.66 11.90
C GLY A 122 0.80 20.20 11.05
N GLU A 123 1.13 21.08 10.11
CA GLU A 123 0.20 21.51 9.06
C GLU A 123 -0.15 20.36 8.13
N TRP A 124 -1.30 20.44 7.52
CA TRP A 124 -1.69 19.51 6.48
C TRP A 124 -0.68 19.52 5.32
N SER A 125 -0.13 18.37 5.01
CA SER A 125 0.97 18.21 4.05
C SER A 125 0.58 17.42 2.80
N GLY A 126 -0.59 16.78 2.80
CA GLY A 126 -1.04 15.95 1.69
C GLY A 126 -2.01 14.86 2.11
N TRP A 127 -1.89 13.71 1.48
CA TRP A 127 -2.83 12.60 1.62
C TRP A 127 -2.10 11.30 1.93
N LYS A 128 -2.81 10.33 2.50
CA LYS A 128 -2.32 8.97 2.71
C LYS A 128 -3.40 7.95 2.34
N VAL A 129 -2.95 6.82 1.79
CA VAL A 129 -3.79 5.66 1.43
C VAL A 129 -3.11 4.42 2.00
N LYS A 130 -3.91 3.53 2.60
CA LYS A 130 -3.45 2.20 3.03
C LYS A 130 -4.04 1.14 2.10
N ILE A 131 -3.22 0.18 1.69
CA ILE A 131 -3.62 -0.95 0.84
C ILE A 131 -3.20 -2.24 1.54
N ASP A 132 -4.16 -3.13 1.80
CA ASP A 132 -3.91 -4.49 2.26
C ASP A 132 -3.88 -5.41 1.04
N TYR A 133 -2.88 -6.28 0.94
CA TYR A 133 -2.68 -7.10 -0.25
C TYR A 133 -1.99 -8.44 0.05
N GLU A 134 -2.12 -9.34 -0.91
CA GLU A 134 -1.42 -10.61 -1.01
C GLU A 134 -0.58 -10.61 -2.28
N CYS A 135 0.64 -11.16 -2.21
CA CYS A 135 1.51 -11.31 -3.36
C CYS A 135 2.50 -12.47 -3.13
N ALA A 136 3.35 -12.74 -4.12
CA ALA A 136 4.53 -13.58 -3.94
C ALA A 136 5.81 -12.75 -4.10
N ASP A 137 6.89 -13.18 -3.42
CA ASP A 137 8.22 -12.62 -3.60
C ASP A 137 8.97 -13.29 -4.76
N LYS A 138 10.22 -12.87 -4.99
CA LYS A 138 11.09 -13.41 -6.05
C LYS A 138 11.33 -14.95 -5.96
N ASP A 139 11.16 -15.53 -4.79
CA ASP A 139 11.30 -16.96 -4.55
C ASP A 139 9.97 -17.71 -4.65
N GLY A 140 8.89 -17.02 -5.06
CA GLY A 140 7.53 -17.55 -5.19
C GLY A 140 6.80 -17.74 -3.85
N LEU A 141 7.36 -17.25 -2.73
CA LEU A 141 6.77 -17.38 -1.41
C LEU A 141 5.64 -16.36 -1.25
N LYS A 142 4.44 -16.87 -1.00
CA LYS A 142 3.25 -16.03 -0.77
C LYS A 142 3.38 -15.30 0.56
N TYR A 143 2.97 -14.03 0.56
CA TYR A 143 2.92 -13.20 1.76
C TYR A 143 1.74 -12.24 1.72
N ARG A 144 1.41 -11.68 2.87
CA ARG A 144 0.41 -10.64 3.06
C ARG A 144 1.06 -9.43 3.67
N ALA A 145 0.64 -8.25 3.26
CA ALA A 145 1.15 -7.00 3.83
C ALA A 145 0.13 -5.87 3.72
N GLU A 146 0.33 -4.83 4.52
CA GLU A 146 -0.29 -3.52 4.31
C GLU A 146 0.75 -2.53 3.84
N ARG A 147 0.45 -1.82 2.74
CA ARG A 147 1.27 -0.76 2.17
C ARG A 147 0.64 0.58 2.50
N TRP A 148 1.44 1.48 3.09
CA TRP A 148 1.11 2.87 3.31
C TRP A 148 1.73 3.72 2.20
N VAL A 149 0.92 4.56 1.57
CA VAL A 149 1.33 5.44 0.46
C VAL A 149 0.95 6.86 0.82
N PHE A 150 1.94 7.75 0.83
CA PHE A 150 1.77 9.18 1.11
C PHE A 150 1.91 9.98 -0.17
N PHE A 151 1.05 10.98 -0.32
CA PHE A 151 1.01 11.89 -1.46
C PHE A 151 1.27 13.32 -1.01
N ASP A 152 1.75 14.13 -1.95
CA ASP A 152 1.82 15.58 -1.80
C ASP A 152 0.43 16.22 -1.63
N ARG A 153 0.40 17.55 -1.41
CA ARG A 153 -0.86 18.31 -1.22
C ARG A 153 -1.80 18.18 -2.40
N GLU A 154 -1.26 18.20 -3.60
CA GLU A 154 -2.03 18.11 -4.84
C GLU A 154 -2.53 16.69 -5.13
N GLY A 155 -2.05 15.69 -4.39
CA GLY A 155 -2.37 14.28 -4.62
C GLY A 155 -1.83 13.74 -5.94
N LYS A 156 -0.74 14.33 -6.46
CA LYS A 156 -0.17 14.01 -7.78
C LYS A 156 1.10 13.17 -7.69
N ASN A 157 1.85 13.28 -6.59
CA ASN A 157 3.12 12.59 -6.43
C ASN A 157 3.14 11.77 -5.15
N VAL A 158 3.69 10.55 -5.25
CA VAL A 158 3.99 9.72 -4.08
C VAL A 158 5.28 10.25 -3.45
N VAL A 159 5.20 10.63 -2.17
CA VAL A 159 6.34 11.22 -1.43
C VAL A 159 6.99 10.23 -0.47
N LYS A 160 6.26 9.22 -0.01
CA LYS A 160 6.79 8.15 0.85
C LYS A 160 5.91 6.91 0.75
N THR A 161 6.55 5.75 0.89
CA THR A 161 5.87 4.48 1.13
C THR A 161 6.60 3.68 2.20
N PHE A 162 5.88 2.83 2.91
CA PHE A 162 6.43 1.77 3.74
C PHE A 162 5.45 0.60 3.82
N GLU A 163 5.91 -0.52 4.34
CA GLU A 163 5.15 -1.76 4.37
C GLU A 163 5.20 -2.40 5.76
N ILE A 164 4.09 -3.00 6.18
CA ILE A 164 4.01 -3.82 7.39
C ILE A 164 3.49 -5.20 7.00
N PRO A 165 4.19 -6.29 7.33
CA PRO A 165 3.70 -7.63 7.05
C PRO A 165 2.44 -7.91 7.86
N LEU A 166 1.49 -8.64 7.25
CA LEU A 166 0.30 -9.16 7.90
C LEU A 166 0.48 -10.65 8.24
N PRO A 167 -0.14 -11.13 9.33
CA PRO A 167 -0.07 -12.53 9.74
C PRO A 167 -0.77 -13.47 8.76
#